data_8487426c23cf1a56d74af4230e7793b1
#
_entry.id   8487426c23cf1a56d74af4230e7793b1
#
_cell.length_a   1.000
_cell.length_b   1.000
_cell.length_c   1.000
_cell.angle_alpha   90.00
_cell.angle_beta   90.00
_cell.angle_gamma   90.00
#
_symmetry.space_group_name_H-M   'P 1'
#
loop_
_entity.id
_entity.type
_entity.pdbx_description
1 polymer ?
#
loop_
_entity_poly.entity_id
_entity_poly.type
_entity_poly.pdbx_seq_one_letter_code
_entity_poly.pdbx_strand_id
1 'polypeptide(L)'
;KRFYVSSFDGLRAIGILSIIMYHLYSYRLPGGFLGLDIFLILAGYFMTNRLMTSLMNDGKIPLKQFLLKRLARIALPLIAMLVLVFIYITLFQNEMLVNLRGSFTSSLVFLNNWWQIFQAQTFIPNLLTENPFEHLWYISLAFQFYLLWPIVFAFLSLFLKKHNSLFVAIVVLATASFGLMIFSYKGADSLTYVTMSTGTRLFSMLIGSCTALLYPLDRFQKEHKSRLPYEQYLRLIPIVLMFILLFTLGRNEDITYRGGMLLFDLTVAAVILMSLHPKVGTGILFRFKPLTVIGRRSLSYYLWFLPIIVLYQAKMGIAGSSNLIHGIIQLVLILFFGEVWYQVFEKRRYVQLFRSLMDLLNEKTAYGKQIFFGICAVPLIILAVGLVQSTSKLSEQEATLTELIHTNQTIVDNTQQTDKKLLKTINNVVGLTREETVFSSNSSITFIGDQSLLAIANELTTIYPNAVMHATPIAQVTDLSSTINELKSKNQLNDIVVLMFGANSAFTKGQLERELKRIGMEKQIFLVTTTTSKTWRDDVNNVYEAVSEKYSNVHVLDWNEYSKDQDWFYSHKSYVTEVGAHEEALFFAKKIYETLRG
;
A
#
# COMPACT_ATOMS: atom_id res chain seq x y z
N LYS A 1 -10.33 12.12 36.12
CA LYS A 1 -11.08 11.06 35.41
C LYS A 1 -10.65 11.09 33.94
N ARG A 2 -10.22 9.95 33.39
CA ARG A 2 -9.96 9.84 31.94
C ARG A 2 -11.31 9.85 31.22
N PHE A 3 -11.56 10.84 30.38
CA PHE A 3 -12.75 10.88 29.55
C PHE A 3 -12.59 9.86 28.40
N TYR A 4 -13.51 8.91 28.37
CA TYR A 4 -13.61 7.91 27.31
C TYR A 4 -14.75 8.29 26.37
N VAL A 5 -14.42 8.44 25.08
CA VAL A 5 -15.38 8.77 24.03
C VAL A 5 -15.50 7.58 23.09
N SER A 6 -16.57 6.81 23.23
CA SER A 6 -16.76 5.55 22.47
C SER A 6 -16.87 5.76 20.95
N SER A 7 -17.30 6.94 20.49
CA SER A 7 -17.35 7.26 19.06
C SER A 7 -15.97 7.25 18.37
N PHE A 8 -14.89 7.55 19.11
CA PHE A 8 -13.55 7.46 18.56
C PHE A 8 -13.10 6.02 18.29
N ASP A 9 -13.59 5.07 19.08
CA ASP A 9 -13.33 3.65 18.79
C ASP A 9 -14.10 3.21 17.54
N GLY A 10 -15.33 3.71 17.32
CA GLY A 10 -16.05 3.48 16.07
C GLY A 10 -15.33 4.04 14.84
N LEU A 11 -14.75 5.23 14.98
CA LEU A 11 -13.96 5.85 13.89
C LEU A 11 -12.68 5.04 13.61
N ARG A 12 -11.99 4.53 14.63
CA ARG A 12 -10.87 3.59 14.47
C ARG A 12 -11.29 2.29 13.79
N ALA A 13 -12.51 1.81 14.07
CA ALA A 13 -13.04 0.62 13.41
C ALA A 13 -13.20 0.84 11.90
N ILE A 14 -13.74 2.00 11.50
CA ILE A 14 -13.83 2.36 10.08
C ILE A 14 -12.43 2.40 9.47
N GLY A 15 -11.47 3.04 10.13
CA GLY A 15 -10.08 3.11 9.65
C GLY A 15 -9.48 1.72 9.41
N ILE A 16 -9.54 0.82 10.41
CA ILE A 16 -8.93 -0.52 10.25
C ILE A 16 -9.68 -1.38 9.23
N LEU A 17 -11.01 -1.33 9.19
CA LEU A 17 -11.79 -2.07 8.22
C LEU A 17 -11.52 -1.57 6.79
N SER A 18 -11.40 -0.26 6.59
CA SER A 18 -11.04 0.32 5.28
C SER A 18 -9.67 -0.17 4.80
N ILE A 19 -8.68 -0.22 5.70
CA ILE A 19 -7.34 -0.71 5.38
C ILE A 19 -7.37 -2.19 5.01
N ILE A 20 -8.03 -3.03 5.81
CA ILE A 20 -8.14 -4.48 5.54
C ILE A 20 -8.86 -4.71 4.21
N MET A 21 -9.99 -4.02 3.99
CA MET A 21 -10.76 -4.13 2.74
C MET A 21 -9.95 -3.65 1.52
N TYR A 22 -9.15 -2.60 1.66
CA TYR A 22 -8.24 -2.13 0.61
C TYR A 22 -7.23 -3.20 0.20
N HIS A 23 -6.63 -3.93 1.15
CA HIS A 23 -5.65 -4.97 0.85
C HIS A 23 -6.28 -6.28 0.34
N LEU A 24 -7.52 -6.57 0.74
CA LEU A 24 -8.25 -7.73 0.23
C LEU A 24 -8.94 -7.44 -1.11
N TYR A 25 -9.48 -6.22 -1.29
CA TYR A 25 -10.33 -5.85 -2.41
C TYR A 25 -10.10 -4.39 -2.81
N SER A 26 -8.88 -4.02 -3.24
CA SER A 26 -8.49 -2.64 -3.58
C SER A 26 -9.40 -1.98 -4.61
N TYR A 27 -9.87 -2.77 -5.57
CA TYR A 27 -10.79 -2.32 -6.60
C TYR A 27 -12.16 -1.86 -6.06
N ARG A 28 -12.68 -2.51 -5.01
CA ARG A 28 -13.99 -2.16 -4.43
C ARG A 28 -13.93 -0.97 -3.48
N LEU A 29 -12.79 -0.73 -2.88
CA LEU A 29 -12.58 0.39 -1.95
C LEU A 29 -11.24 1.09 -2.25
N PRO A 30 -11.12 1.80 -3.39
CA PRO A 30 -9.86 2.38 -3.83
C PRO A 30 -9.25 3.39 -2.86
N GLY A 31 -10.06 4.13 -2.11
CA GLY A 31 -9.63 5.05 -1.05
C GLY A 31 -9.44 4.41 0.32
N GLY A 32 -9.56 3.07 0.45
CA GLY A 32 -9.48 2.41 1.75
C GLY A 32 -8.14 2.59 2.47
N PHE A 33 -7.04 2.87 1.75
CA PHE A 33 -5.73 3.22 2.33
C PHE A 33 -5.77 4.51 3.16
N LEU A 34 -6.71 5.44 2.88
CA LEU A 34 -6.95 6.65 3.68
C LEU A 34 -7.46 6.34 5.10
N GLY A 35 -7.84 5.08 5.37
CA GLY A 35 -8.08 4.62 6.73
C GLY A 35 -6.91 4.88 7.69
N LEU A 36 -5.66 4.94 7.18
CA LEU A 36 -4.47 5.32 7.95
C LEU A 36 -4.52 6.78 8.42
N ASP A 37 -5.06 7.69 7.61
CA ASP A 37 -5.19 9.10 7.96
C ASP A 37 -6.13 9.32 9.14
N ILE A 38 -7.20 8.52 9.25
CA ILE A 38 -8.06 8.52 10.43
C ILE A 38 -7.25 8.29 11.71
N PHE A 39 -6.32 7.34 11.69
CA PHE A 39 -5.46 7.08 12.84
C PHE A 39 -4.44 8.19 13.09
N LEU A 40 -3.87 8.79 12.02
CA LEU A 40 -2.93 9.91 12.15
C LEU A 40 -3.59 11.12 12.81
N ILE A 41 -4.79 11.48 12.33
CA ILE A 41 -5.56 12.61 12.87
C ILE A 41 -5.96 12.35 14.32
N LEU A 42 -6.46 11.15 14.65
CA LEU A 42 -6.77 10.77 16.02
C LEU A 42 -5.53 10.78 16.91
N ALA A 43 -4.37 10.35 16.40
CA ALA A 43 -3.11 10.39 17.13
C ALA A 43 -2.71 11.83 17.48
N GLY A 44 -2.76 12.74 16.49
CA GLY A 44 -2.51 14.17 16.66
C GLY A 44 -3.47 14.80 17.68
N TYR A 45 -4.77 14.52 17.56
CA TYR A 45 -5.80 15.01 18.47
C TYR A 45 -5.54 14.58 19.92
N PHE A 46 -5.42 13.28 20.17
CA PHE A 46 -5.23 12.79 21.53
C PHE A 46 -3.91 13.21 22.15
N MET A 47 -2.86 13.27 21.34
CA MET A 47 -1.55 13.67 21.84
C MET A 47 -1.55 15.14 22.25
N THR A 48 -1.99 16.02 21.36
CA THR A 48 -2.00 17.46 21.62
C THR A 48 -2.95 17.82 22.77
N ASN A 49 -4.14 17.22 22.80
CA ASN A 49 -5.06 17.41 23.92
C ASN A 49 -4.43 17.02 25.27
N ARG A 50 -3.67 15.91 25.31
CA ARG A 50 -3.00 15.48 26.54
C ARG A 50 -1.84 16.40 26.93
N LEU A 51 -1.04 16.87 25.95
CA LEU A 51 0.05 17.82 26.20
C LEU A 51 -0.50 19.13 26.74
N MET A 52 -1.57 19.66 26.14
CA MET A 52 -2.27 20.85 26.63
C MET A 52 -2.78 20.68 28.06
N THR A 53 -3.48 19.58 28.34
CA THR A 53 -4.02 19.33 29.68
C THR A 53 -2.92 19.24 30.72
N SER A 54 -1.78 18.60 30.41
CA SER A 54 -0.61 18.57 31.31
C SER A 54 -0.01 19.97 31.53
N LEU A 55 0.11 20.75 30.45
CA LEU A 55 0.64 22.11 30.53
C LEU A 55 -0.26 23.03 31.37
N MET A 56 -1.59 22.91 31.19
CA MET A 56 -2.55 23.74 31.91
C MET A 56 -2.68 23.35 33.38
N ASN A 57 -2.61 22.05 33.74
CA ASN A 57 -2.80 21.57 35.10
C ASN A 57 -1.51 21.60 35.93
N ASP A 58 -0.40 21.15 35.31
CA ASP A 58 0.86 20.88 36.02
C ASP A 58 1.95 21.90 35.69
N GLY A 59 1.70 22.83 34.75
CA GLY A 59 2.68 23.78 34.22
C GLY A 59 3.88 23.13 33.52
N LYS A 60 3.89 21.81 33.38
CA LYS A 60 5.00 21.01 32.83
C LYS A 60 4.49 19.87 31.96
N ILE A 61 5.27 19.52 30.96
CA ILE A 61 5.03 18.36 30.09
C ILE A 61 5.93 17.21 30.55
N PRO A 62 5.39 16.08 31.07
CA PRO A 62 6.20 14.96 31.56
C PRO A 62 6.68 14.08 30.38
N LEU A 63 7.62 14.60 29.56
CA LEU A 63 8.09 13.99 28.31
C LEU A 63 8.53 12.53 28.49
N LYS A 64 9.42 12.26 29.45
CA LYS A 64 9.96 10.91 29.70
C LYS A 64 8.86 9.88 29.96
N GLN A 65 7.93 10.19 30.88
CA GLN A 65 6.84 9.25 31.22
C GLN A 65 5.87 9.06 30.04
N PHE A 66 5.64 10.10 29.27
CA PHE A 66 4.81 10.07 28.10
C PHE A 66 5.41 9.13 27.02
N LEU A 67 6.68 9.33 26.68
CA LEU A 67 7.41 8.56 25.69
C LEU A 67 7.52 7.07 26.08
N LEU A 68 7.95 6.78 27.31
CA LEU A 68 8.11 5.40 27.78
C LEU A 68 6.77 4.63 27.79
N LYS A 69 5.65 5.27 28.16
CA LYS A 69 4.33 4.63 28.14
C LYS A 69 3.85 4.33 26.72
N ARG A 70 4.19 5.21 25.75
CA ARG A 70 3.85 4.99 24.33
C ARG A 70 4.72 3.91 23.72
N LEU A 71 6.03 3.98 23.95
CA LEU A 71 6.98 2.97 23.49
C LEU A 71 6.57 1.57 23.98
N ALA A 72 6.37 1.39 25.29
CA ALA A 72 5.98 0.10 25.83
C ALA A 72 4.66 -0.45 25.26
N ARG A 73 3.72 0.43 24.90
CA ARG A 73 2.43 0.01 24.35
C ARG A 73 2.55 -0.47 22.90
N ILE A 74 3.48 0.09 22.11
CA ILE A 74 3.61 -0.21 20.68
C ILE A 74 4.73 -1.22 20.43
N ALA A 75 5.90 -1.02 21.06
CA ALA A 75 7.07 -1.83 20.78
C ALA A 75 6.91 -3.30 21.17
N LEU A 76 6.35 -3.57 22.36
CA LEU A 76 6.24 -4.95 22.84
C LEU A 76 5.37 -5.84 21.92
N PRO A 77 4.13 -5.45 21.56
CA PRO A 77 3.33 -6.24 20.63
C PRO A 77 3.94 -6.30 19.22
N LEU A 78 4.60 -5.22 18.76
CA LEU A 78 5.28 -5.20 17.47
C LEU A 78 6.45 -6.19 17.42
N ILE A 79 7.35 -6.15 18.40
CA ILE A 79 8.53 -7.04 18.46
C ILE A 79 8.07 -8.51 18.52
N ALA A 80 7.08 -8.80 19.35
CA ALA A 80 6.57 -10.16 19.48
C ALA A 80 5.97 -10.67 18.16
N MET A 81 5.21 -9.84 17.44
CA MET A 81 4.67 -10.17 16.12
C MET A 81 5.79 -10.39 15.09
N LEU A 82 6.76 -9.45 15.01
CA LEU A 82 7.90 -9.56 14.12
C LEU A 82 8.66 -10.88 14.31
N VAL A 83 8.96 -11.24 15.56
CA VAL A 83 9.67 -12.48 15.91
C VAL A 83 8.86 -13.70 15.50
N LEU A 84 7.56 -13.76 15.83
CA LEU A 84 6.72 -14.92 15.48
C LEU A 84 6.56 -15.11 13.97
N VAL A 85 6.32 -14.02 13.25
CA VAL A 85 6.19 -14.08 11.78
C VAL A 85 7.52 -14.49 11.14
N PHE A 86 8.65 -13.96 11.62
CA PHE A 86 9.97 -14.31 11.11
C PHE A 86 10.32 -15.78 11.36
N ILE A 87 10.01 -16.30 12.57
CA ILE A 87 10.18 -17.72 12.90
C ILE A 87 9.31 -18.60 12.00
N TYR A 88 8.04 -18.22 11.79
CA TYR A 88 7.15 -18.96 10.91
C TYR A 88 7.71 -19.06 9.48
N ILE A 89 8.19 -17.94 8.93
CA ILE A 89 8.79 -17.89 7.59
C ILE A 89 10.04 -18.76 7.53
N THR A 90 10.91 -18.70 8.54
CA THR A 90 12.12 -19.52 8.61
C THR A 90 11.82 -21.02 8.62
N LEU A 91 10.72 -21.44 9.24
CA LEU A 91 10.37 -22.86 9.35
C LEU A 91 9.55 -23.40 8.17
N PHE A 92 8.68 -22.56 7.58
CA PHE A 92 7.64 -23.07 6.68
C PHE A 92 7.61 -22.41 5.29
N GLN A 93 8.25 -21.24 5.10
CA GLN A 93 8.21 -20.46 3.85
C GLN A 93 9.56 -19.79 3.57
N ASN A 94 10.63 -20.56 3.52
CA ASN A 94 12.01 -20.09 3.41
C ASN A 94 12.26 -19.17 2.20
N GLU A 95 11.51 -19.33 1.11
CA GLU A 95 11.57 -18.51 -0.08
C GLU A 95 11.25 -17.03 0.22
N MET A 96 10.48 -16.76 1.26
CA MET A 96 10.11 -15.38 1.68
C MET A 96 11.18 -14.69 2.55
N LEU A 97 12.30 -15.33 2.85
CA LEU A 97 13.39 -14.73 3.62
C LEU A 97 14.17 -13.67 2.84
N VAL A 98 13.98 -13.58 1.53
CA VAL A 98 14.66 -12.63 0.67
C VAL A 98 14.33 -11.19 1.12
N ASN A 99 15.36 -10.36 1.34
CA ASN A 99 15.26 -8.97 1.80
C ASN A 99 14.50 -8.74 3.11
N LEU A 100 14.06 -9.81 3.80
CA LEU A 100 13.23 -9.71 5.00
C LEU A 100 13.97 -9.13 6.20
N ARG A 101 15.30 -9.37 6.29
CA ARG A 101 16.15 -8.86 7.39
C ARG A 101 16.13 -7.35 7.47
N GLY A 102 16.24 -6.64 6.34
CA GLY A 102 16.21 -5.17 6.31
C GLY A 102 14.88 -4.61 6.81
N SER A 103 13.77 -5.19 6.36
CA SER A 103 12.43 -4.83 6.82
C SER A 103 12.21 -5.12 8.30
N PHE A 104 12.69 -6.27 8.80
CA PHE A 104 12.64 -6.64 10.21
C PHE A 104 13.44 -5.66 11.09
N THR A 105 14.72 -5.42 10.77
CA THR A 105 15.60 -4.58 11.58
C THR A 105 15.17 -3.11 11.58
N SER A 106 14.76 -2.58 10.42
CA SER A 106 14.25 -1.21 10.32
C SER A 106 12.95 -1.02 11.10
N SER A 107 12.09 -2.05 11.15
CA SER A 107 10.86 -2.04 11.94
C SER A 107 11.13 -2.02 13.46
N LEU A 108 12.15 -2.75 13.93
CA LEU A 108 12.56 -2.75 15.34
C LEU A 108 12.98 -1.37 15.85
N VAL A 109 13.61 -0.57 14.98
CA VAL A 109 14.07 0.79 15.32
C VAL A 109 13.10 1.88 14.85
N PHE A 110 11.93 1.53 14.39
CA PHE A 110 10.89 2.45 13.88
C PHE A 110 11.37 3.35 12.73
N LEU A 111 12.17 2.79 11.82
CA LEU A 111 12.66 3.43 10.60
C LEU A 111 12.22 2.70 9.32
N ASN A 112 11.25 1.80 9.41
CA ASN A 112 10.80 1.00 8.27
C ASN A 112 10.29 1.86 7.10
N ASN A 113 9.64 3.01 7.36
CA ASN A 113 9.21 3.94 6.32
C ASN A 113 10.40 4.50 5.50
N TRP A 114 11.48 4.89 6.15
CA TRP A 114 12.68 5.37 5.48
C TRP A 114 13.41 4.25 4.75
N TRP A 115 13.48 3.06 5.36
CA TRP A 115 14.06 1.90 4.72
C TRP A 115 13.33 1.56 3.40
N GLN A 116 11.98 1.57 3.38
CA GLN A 116 11.20 1.34 2.17
C GLN A 116 11.40 2.44 1.11
N ILE A 117 11.50 3.70 1.51
CA ILE A 117 11.80 4.81 0.61
C ILE A 117 13.17 4.60 -0.07
N PHE A 118 14.20 4.22 0.69
CA PHE A 118 15.53 3.93 0.13
C PHE A 118 15.51 2.70 -0.78
N GLN A 119 14.81 1.65 -0.40
CA GLN A 119 14.67 0.45 -1.23
C GLN A 119 13.97 0.76 -2.56
N ALA A 120 12.90 1.53 -2.56
CA ALA A 120 12.19 1.93 -3.77
C ALA A 120 13.05 2.75 -4.76
N GLN A 121 14.09 3.42 -4.28
CA GLN A 121 15.05 4.15 -5.12
C GLN A 121 16.18 3.26 -5.67
N THR A 122 16.47 2.14 -5.01
CA THR A 122 17.66 1.33 -5.31
C THR A 122 17.29 0.02 -6.02
N PHE A 123 16.12 -0.50 -5.75
CA PHE A 123 15.66 -1.79 -6.29
C PHE A 123 14.22 -1.68 -6.78
N ILE A 124 13.83 -2.55 -7.70
CA ILE A 124 12.45 -2.75 -8.08
C ILE A 124 11.76 -3.45 -6.89
N PRO A 125 10.87 -2.78 -6.14
CA PRO A 125 10.32 -3.36 -4.92
C PRO A 125 9.46 -4.58 -5.22
N ASN A 126 9.61 -5.65 -4.41
CA ASN A 126 8.76 -6.84 -4.44
C ASN A 126 8.71 -7.57 -5.80
N LEU A 127 9.85 -7.70 -6.47
CA LEU A 127 9.95 -8.38 -7.77
C LEU A 127 9.39 -9.81 -7.71
N LEU A 128 9.77 -10.60 -6.72
CA LEU A 128 9.40 -12.01 -6.59
C LEU A 128 8.58 -12.34 -5.35
N THR A 129 8.76 -11.63 -4.23
CA THR A 129 8.09 -11.94 -2.96
C THR A 129 7.48 -10.71 -2.30
N GLU A 130 6.25 -10.84 -1.81
CA GLU A 130 5.63 -9.78 -1.01
C GLU A 130 6.22 -9.75 0.41
N ASN A 131 6.48 -8.54 0.91
CA ASN A 131 7.04 -8.35 2.24
C ASN A 131 5.92 -8.29 3.29
N PRO A 132 5.82 -9.26 4.21
CA PRO A 132 4.77 -9.29 5.24
C PRO A 132 4.88 -8.13 6.25
N PHE A 133 6.00 -7.41 6.28
CA PHE A 133 6.25 -6.27 7.17
C PHE A 133 6.10 -4.91 6.46
N GLU A 134 5.66 -4.89 5.21
CA GLU A 134 5.55 -3.65 4.43
C GLU A 134 4.68 -2.60 5.14
N HIS A 135 3.55 -2.99 5.73
CA HIS A 135 2.63 -2.08 6.42
C HIS A 135 3.23 -1.35 7.64
N LEU A 136 4.37 -1.81 8.16
CA LEU A 136 4.99 -1.25 9.37
C LEU A 136 5.61 0.13 9.15
N TRP A 137 5.70 0.60 7.89
CA TRP A 137 6.06 1.99 7.61
C TRP A 137 5.18 2.98 8.38
N TYR A 138 3.88 2.72 8.49
CA TYR A 138 2.95 3.58 9.20
C TYR A 138 3.21 3.62 10.71
N ILE A 139 3.51 2.47 11.34
CA ILE A 139 3.86 2.42 12.77
C ILE A 139 5.16 3.20 13.02
N SER A 140 6.13 3.08 12.13
CA SER A 140 7.39 3.84 12.20
C SER A 140 7.13 5.34 12.12
N LEU A 141 6.35 5.78 11.15
CA LEU A 141 5.93 7.17 10.98
C LEU A 141 5.18 7.70 12.21
N ALA A 142 4.19 6.96 12.70
CA ALA A 142 3.42 7.35 13.88
C ALA A 142 4.29 7.44 15.14
N PHE A 143 5.26 6.53 15.30
CA PHE A 143 6.19 6.55 16.41
C PHE A 143 7.14 7.76 16.35
N GLN A 144 7.66 8.10 15.17
CA GLN A 144 8.48 9.31 14.97
C GLN A 144 7.70 10.56 15.37
N PHE A 145 6.43 10.65 15.03
CA PHE A 145 5.59 11.74 15.49
C PHE A 145 5.39 11.73 17.02
N TYR A 146 5.15 10.58 17.65
CA TYR A 146 5.04 10.47 19.10
C TYR A 146 6.32 10.89 19.82
N LEU A 147 7.48 10.75 19.18
CA LEU A 147 8.76 11.19 19.72
C LEU A 147 8.96 12.71 19.54
N LEU A 148 8.73 13.22 18.33
CA LEU A 148 9.07 14.58 17.95
C LEU A 148 8.03 15.61 18.41
N TRP A 149 6.75 15.29 18.27
CA TRP A 149 5.68 16.25 18.54
C TRP A 149 5.64 16.82 19.96
N PRO A 150 5.80 16.02 21.03
CA PRO A 150 5.87 16.59 22.38
C PRO A 150 7.00 17.59 22.58
N ILE A 151 8.14 17.37 21.91
CA ILE A 151 9.31 18.26 21.97
C ILE A 151 9.00 19.57 21.24
N VAL A 152 8.51 19.47 20.01
CA VAL A 152 8.10 20.62 19.20
C VAL A 152 7.01 21.42 19.88
N PHE A 153 5.98 20.74 20.41
CA PHE A 153 4.87 21.39 21.11
C PHE A 153 5.35 22.10 22.38
N ALA A 154 6.22 21.46 23.18
CA ALA A 154 6.83 22.08 24.35
C ALA A 154 7.63 23.32 23.96
N PHE A 155 8.47 23.23 22.93
CA PHE A 155 9.25 24.35 22.41
C PHE A 155 8.34 25.51 21.96
N LEU A 156 7.34 25.24 21.14
CA LEU A 156 6.39 26.27 20.69
C LEU A 156 5.67 26.93 21.85
N SER A 157 5.28 26.16 22.88
CA SER A 157 4.56 26.68 24.05
C SER A 157 5.42 27.57 24.97
N LEU A 158 6.74 27.48 24.90
CA LEU A 158 7.64 28.40 25.61
C LEU A 158 7.58 29.82 25.04
N PHE A 159 7.50 29.94 23.72
CA PHE A 159 7.52 31.23 23.02
C PHE A 159 6.12 31.75 22.71
N LEU A 160 5.18 30.86 22.40
CA LEU A 160 3.82 31.19 21.98
C LEU A 160 2.82 30.94 23.11
N LYS A 161 2.75 31.86 24.07
CA LYS A 161 1.89 31.75 25.24
C LYS A 161 0.39 31.92 24.93
N LYS A 162 0.06 32.62 23.84
CA LYS A 162 -1.34 32.82 23.42
C LYS A 162 -1.82 31.60 22.63
N HIS A 163 -3.00 31.10 22.99
CA HIS A 163 -3.64 29.97 22.33
C HIS A 163 -3.74 30.13 20.80
N ASN A 164 -4.17 31.30 20.34
CA ASN A 164 -4.31 31.61 18.91
C ASN A 164 -2.94 31.58 18.18
N SER A 165 -1.87 32.08 18.82
CA SER A 165 -0.53 32.07 18.20
C SER A 165 0.00 30.66 18.05
N LEU A 166 -0.26 29.77 19.03
CA LEU A 166 0.11 28.37 18.96
C LEU A 166 -0.70 27.65 17.87
N PHE A 167 -2.01 27.92 17.76
CA PHE A 167 -2.85 27.39 16.69
C PHE A 167 -2.33 27.79 15.32
N VAL A 168 -2.05 29.08 15.09
CA VAL A 168 -1.51 29.57 13.82
C VAL A 168 -0.17 28.92 13.48
N ALA A 169 0.74 28.75 14.46
CA ALA A 169 2.00 28.08 14.23
C ALA A 169 1.83 26.63 13.77
N ILE A 170 0.88 25.90 14.34
CA ILE A 170 0.59 24.52 13.95
C ILE A 170 -0.05 24.47 12.55
N VAL A 171 -0.94 25.41 12.22
CA VAL A 171 -1.49 25.55 10.87
C VAL A 171 -0.39 25.82 9.83
N VAL A 172 0.55 26.71 10.13
CA VAL A 172 1.70 26.99 9.25
C VAL A 172 2.54 25.72 9.02
N LEU A 173 2.83 24.96 10.08
CA LEU A 173 3.56 23.69 9.95
C LEU A 173 2.78 22.65 9.13
N ALA A 174 1.46 22.55 9.31
CA ALA A 174 0.60 21.67 8.52
C ALA A 174 0.59 22.07 7.04
N THR A 175 0.46 23.36 6.75
CA THR A 175 0.51 23.89 5.38
C THR A 175 1.86 23.65 4.72
N ALA A 176 2.97 23.81 5.46
CA ALA A 176 4.30 23.54 4.95
C ALA A 176 4.49 22.04 4.63
N SER A 177 4.01 21.14 5.50
CA SER A 177 4.04 19.69 5.26
C SER A 177 3.21 19.28 4.03
N PHE A 178 2.01 19.84 3.88
CA PHE A 178 1.16 19.60 2.71
C PHE A 178 1.79 20.18 1.44
N GLY A 179 2.36 21.38 1.51
CA GLY A 179 3.12 21.98 0.42
C GLY A 179 4.29 21.11 -0.03
N LEU A 180 5.02 20.52 0.94
CA LEU A 180 6.09 19.56 0.65
C LEU A 180 5.56 18.32 -0.10
N MET A 181 4.38 17.81 0.26
CA MET A 181 3.76 16.69 -0.47
C MET A 181 3.46 17.07 -1.92
N ILE A 182 2.80 18.20 -2.17
CA ILE A 182 2.48 18.68 -3.52
C ILE A 182 3.76 18.86 -4.35
N PHE A 183 4.78 19.49 -3.76
CA PHE A 183 6.05 19.77 -4.45
C PHE A 183 6.82 18.48 -4.78
N SER A 184 6.77 17.50 -3.88
CA SER A 184 7.48 16.22 -4.05
C SER A 184 6.74 15.24 -4.96
N TYR A 185 5.44 15.45 -5.20
CA TYR A 185 4.66 14.56 -6.03
C TYR A 185 4.95 14.78 -7.52
N LYS A 186 5.50 13.76 -8.19
CA LYS A 186 5.87 13.76 -9.61
C LYS A 186 5.31 12.54 -10.37
N GLY A 187 4.16 12.02 -9.93
CA GLY A 187 3.60 10.79 -10.50
C GLY A 187 4.04 9.52 -9.75
N ALA A 188 3.96 8.38 -10.43
CA ALA A 188 4.18 7.05 -9.84
C ALA A 188 5.54 6.90 -9.13
N ASP A 189 6.62 7.43 -9.71
CA ASP A 189 7.98 7.33 -9.16
C ASP A 189 8.13 7.94 -7.76
N SER A 190 7.31 8.93 -7.45
CA SER A 190 7.34 9.62 -6.17
C SER A 190 6.36 9.07 -5.12
N LEU A 191 5.48 8.13 -5.50
CA LEU A 191 4.40 7.63 -4.64
C LEU A 191 4.89 7.09 -3.30
N THR A 192 5.95 6.29 -3.30
CA THR A 192 6.52 5.74 -2.07
C THR A 192 7.01 6.86 -1.14
N TYR A 193 7.70 7.84 -1.70
CA TYR A 193 8.20 8.97 -0.92
C TYR A 193 7.06 9.82 -0.34
N VAL A 194 6.10 10.26 -1.16
CA VAL A 194 5.01 11.14 -0.69
C VAL A 194 4.07 10.43 0.28
N THR A 195 3.94 9.09 0.15
CA THR A 195 3.07 8.29 1.02
C THR A 195 3.72 7.96 2.36
N MET A 196 5.03 7.68 2.39
CA MET A 196 5.71 7.13 3.57
C MET A 196 6.65 8.10 4.27
N SER A 197 7.02 9.23 3.65
CA SER A 197 7.91 10.22 4.27
C SER A 197 7.23 10.93 5.44
N THR A 198 7.98 11.09 6.52
CA THR A 198 7.50 11.78 7.73
C THR A 198 7.15 13.22 7.42
N GLY A 199 7.92 13.91 6.59
CA GLY A 199 7.70 15.31 6.23
C GLY A 199 6.41 15.53 5.46
N THR A 200 6.13 14.70 4.46
CA THR A 200 4.95 14.83 3.59
C THR A 200 3.65 14.39 4.27
N ARG A 201 3.72 13.58 5.34
CA ARG A 201 2.55 13.03 6.05
C ARG A 201 2.25 13.71 7.38
N LEU A 202 3.11 14.62 7.81
CA LEU A 202 2.97 15.32 9.09
C LEU A 202 1.69 16.14 9.16
N PHE A 203 1.20 16.70 8.05
CA PHE A 203 0.00 17.55 8.01
C PHE A 203 -1.25 16.83 8.53
N SER A 204 -1.44 15.54 8.24
CA SER A 204 -2.59 14.76 8.74
C SER A 204 -2.62 14.74 10.29
N MET A 205 -1.47 14.53 10.91
CA MET A 205 -1.36 14.56 12.38
C MET A 205 -1.52 15.97 12.94
N LEU A 206 -1.01 17.00 12.24
CA LEU A 206 -1.12 18.39 12.65
C LEU A 206 -2.55 18.92 12.52
N ILE A 207 -3.33 18.46 11.53
CA ILE A 207 -4.78 18.72 11.45
C ILE A 207 -5.48 18.18 12.71
N GLY A 208 -5.15 16.96 13.14
CA GLY A 208 -5.62 16.43 14.41
C GLY A 208 -5.22 17.28 15.63
N SER A 209 -4.01 17.83 15.61
CA SER A 209 -3.50 18.74 16.64
C SER A 209 -4.26 20.07 16.65
N CYS A 210 -4.53 20.65 15.48
CA CYS A 210 -5.38 21.85 15.34
C CYS A 210 -6.79 21.60 15.86
N THR A 211 -7.35 20.42 15.54
CA THR A 211 -8.68 20.00 16.02
C THR A 211 -8.73 19.93 17.55
N ALA A 212 -7.66 19.46 18.21
CA ALA A 212 -7.56 19.42 19.67
C ALA A 212 -7.48 20.81 20.31
N LEU A 213 -6.83 21.77 19.64
CA LEU A 213 -6.77 23.16 20.09
C LEU A 213 -8.13 23.83 19.94
N LEU A 214 -8.83 23.63 18.82
CA LEU A 214 -10.17 24.21 18.60
C LEU A 214 -11.18 23.67 19.61
N TYR A 215 -11.17 22.36 19.87
CA TYR A 215 -12.12 21.68 20.76
C TYR A 215 -11.44 20.67 21.67
N PRO A 216 -10.90 21.14 22.82
CA PRO A 216 -10.37 20.26 23.85
C PRO A 216 -11.46 19.38 24.47
N LEU A 217 -11.10 18.14 24.85
CA LEU A 217 -12.03 17.17 25.43
C LEU A 217 -12.77 17.70 26.68
N ASP A 218 -12.13 18.55 27.49
CA ASP A 218 -12.67 19.06 28.73
C ASP A 218 -13.76 20.13 28.53
N ARG A 219 -13.73 20.84 27.41
CA ARG A 219 -14.66 21.93 27.10
C ARG A 219 -16.03 21.41 26.67
N PHE A 220 -16.05 20.21 26.11
CA PHE A 220 -17.22 19.64 25.45
C PHE A 220 -18.33 19.20 26.40
N GLN A 221 -18.04 18.94 27.67
CA GLN A 221 -19.03 18.51 28.66
C GLN A 221 -19.89 19.64 29.22
N LYS A 222 -19.48 20.89 29.03
CA LYS A 222 -20.11 22.04 29.71
C LYS A 222 -21.15 22.77 28.89
N GLU A 223 -21.18 22.62 27.58
CA GLU A 223 -22.05 23.40 26.70
C GLU A 223 -22.66 22.58 25.56
N HIS A 224 -23.91 22.61 25.37
CA HIS A 224 -24.76 22.82 24.21
C HIS A 224 -26.10 22.12 24.31
N LYS A 225 -27.14 22.90 24.44
CA LYS A 225 -28.49 22.54 24.01
C LYS A 225 -28.54 22.83 22.48
N SER A 226 -28.60 21.78 21.66
CA SER A 226 -28.88 21.91 20.22
C SER A 226 -30.25 22.58 20.05
N ARG A 227 -30.31 23.66 19.27
CA ARG A 227 -31.52 24.50 19.17
C ARG A 227 -32.31 24.31 17.87
N LEU A 228 -31.75 23.63 16.83
CA LEU A 228 -32.39 23.59 15.53
C LEU A 228 -32.40 22.18 14.92
N PRO A 229 -33.55 21.67 14.42
CA PRO A 229 -33.68 20.32 13.87
C PRO A 229 -32.83 20.07 12.61
N TYR A 230 -32.57 21.10 11.78
CA TYR A 230 -31.75 20.96 10.57
C TYR A 230 -30.25 20.80 10.87
N GLU A 231 -29.75 21.23 12.04
CA GLU A 231 -28.36 21.02 12.45
C GLU A 231 -27.99 19.53 12.49
N GLN A 232 -28.95 18.64 12.75
CA GLN A 232 -28.74 17.20 12.77
C GLN A 232 -28.38 16.66 11.40
N TYR A 233 -29.01 17.17 10.33
CA TYR A 233 -28.77 16.76 8.95
C TYR A 233 -27.45 17.32 8.40
N LEU A 234 -27.12 18.59 8.72
CA LEU A 234 -25.84 19.18 8.33
C LEU A 234 -24.63 18.40 8.85
N ARG A 235 -24.78 17.74 9.98
CA ARG A 235 -23.72 16.92 10.59
C ARG A 235 -23.48 15.57 9.92
N LEU A 236 -24.41 15.10 9.09
CA LEU A 236 -24.21 13.90 8.27
C LEU A 236 -23.30 14.17 7.06
N ILE A 237 -23.20 15.43 6.62
CA ILE A 237 -22.43 15.79 5.42
C ILE A 237 -20.99 15.31 5.50
N PRO A 238 -20.19 15.58 6.57
CA PRO A 238 -18.82 15.09 6.62
C PRO A 238 -18.73 13.57 6.69
N ILE A 239 -19.71 12.89 7.30
CA ILE A 239 -19.71 11.42 7.35
C ILE A 239 -19.94 10.85 5.94
N VAL A 240 -20.94 11.37 5.24
CA VAL A 240 -21.25 10.97 3.85
C VAL A 240 -20.05 11.28 2.95
N LEU A 241 -19.46 12.47 3.08
CA LEU A 241 -18.28 12.87 2.31
C LEU A 241 -17.09 11.96 2.60
N MET A 242 -16.84 11.59 3.86
CA MET A 242 -15.79 10.66 4.24
C MET A 242 -15.95 9.31 3.53
N PHE A 243 -17.18 8.77 3.49
CA PHE A 243 -17.44 7.51 2.77
C PHE A 243 -17.30 7.68 1.25
N ILE A 244 -17.81 8.78 0.67
CA ILE A 244 -17.62 9.06 -0.76
C ILE A 244 -16.13 9.06 -1.09
N LEU A 245 -15.30 9.75 -0.32
CA LEU A 245 -13.86 9.82 -0.56
C LEU A 245 -13.17 8.45 -0.40
N LEU A 246 -13.61 7.61 0.54
CA LEU A 246 -13.13 6.23 0.67
C LEU A 246 -13.46 5.36 -0.56
N PHE A 247 -14.56 5.63 -1.25
CA PHE A 247 -14.96 4.88 -2.45
C PHE A 247 -14.45 5.49 -3.76
N THR A 248 -13.95 6.73 -3.76
CA THR A 248 -13.60 7.45 -4.99
C THR A 248 -12.14 7.86 -5.11
N LEU A 249 -11.44 8.15 -4.00
CA LEU A 249 -10.03 8.58 -4.04
C LEU A 249 -9.10 7.37 -4.14
N GLY A 250 -8.65 7.07 -5.36
CA GLY A 250 -7.65 6.03 -5.59
C GLY A 250 -6.24 6.45 -5.17
N ARG A 251 -5.44 5.47 -4.72
CA ARG A 251 -4.03 5.70 -4.34
C ARG A 251 -3.18 6.21 -5.51
N ASN A 252 -3.53 5.82 -6.72
CA ASN A 252 -2.76 6.10 -7.92
C ASN A 252 -3.29 7.31 -8.70
N GLU A 253 -4.18 8.09 -8.11
CA GLU A 253 -4.75 9.28 -8.76
C GLU A 253 -4.03 10.55 -8.31
N ASP A 254 -3.66 11.40 -9.28
CA ASP A 254 -3.01 12.69 -9.04
C ASP A 254 -3.77 13.56 -8.04
N ILE A 255 -5.09 13.61 -8.18
CA ILE A 255 -5.96 14.41 -7.31
C ILE A 255 -5.82 14.04 -5.84
N THR A 256 -5.48 12.78 -5.54
CA THR A 256 -5.29 12.29 -4.18
C THR A 256 -4.18 13.07 -3.47
N TYR A 257 -3.05 13.29 -4.13
CA TYR A 257 -1.87 13.96 -3.56
C TYR A 257 -1.89 15.48 -3.76
N ARG A 258 -2.68 15.99 -4.71
CA ARG A 258 -2.81 17.42 -5.00
C ARG A 258 -3.94 18.12 -4.25
N GLY A 259 -4.61 17.40 -3.32
CA GLY A 259 -5.67 17.99 -2.48
C GLY A 259 -6.66 16.99 -1.90
N GLY A 260 -6.83 15.82 -2.51
CA GLY A 260 -7.78 14.80 -2.08
C GLY A 260 -7.54 14.33 -0.65
N MET A 261 -6.28 14.05 -0.29
CA MET A 261 -5.92 13.66 1.09
C MET A 261 -6.18 14.78 2.10
N LEU A 262 -5.86 16.03 1.74
CA LEU A 262 -6.17 17.17 2.62
C LEU A 262 -7.67 17.30 2.84
N LEU A 263 -8.47 17.17 1.78
CA LEU A 263 -9.93 17.20 1.88
C LEU A 263 -10.45 16.07 2.77
N PHE A 264 -9.90 14.85 2.62
CA PHE A 264 -10.25 13.73 3.48
C PHE A 264 -9.90 14.00 4.94
N ASP A 265 -8.72 14.52 5.22
CA ASP A 265 -8.24 14.83 6.57
C ASP A 265 -9.10 15.90 7.25
N LEU A 266 -9.44 16.96 6.54
CA LEU A 266 -10.35 18.01 7.03
C LEU A 266 -11.76 17.44 7.29
N THR A 267 -12.21 16.55 6.42
CA THR A 267 -13.50 15.83 6.60
C THR A 267 -13.48 14.98 7.86
N VAL A 268 -12.41 14.20 8.09
CA VAL A 268 -12.25 13.40 9.33
C VAL A 268 -12.18 14.29 10.56
N ALA A 269 -11.47 15.42 10.50
CA ALA A 269 -11.42 16.41 11.58
C ALA A 269 -12.83 16.92 11.92
N ALA A 270 -13.64 17.24 10.91
CA ALA A 270 -15.03 17.64 11.09
C ALA A 270 -15.87 16.51 11.72
N VAL A 271 -15.69 15.25 11.30
CA VAL A 271 -16.35 14.09 11.90
C VAL A 271 -15.96 13.93 13.38
N ILE A 272 -14.68 14.14 13.73
CA ILE A 272 -14.21 14.11 15.12
C ILE A 272 -14.92 15.18 15.94
N LEU A 273 -14.97 16.42 15.45
CA LEU A 273 -15.66 17.52 16.14
C LEU A 273 -17.13 17.22 16.38
N MET A 274 -17.81 16.67 15.39
CA MET A 274 -19.24 16.32 15.50
C MET A 274 -19.48 15.09 16.39
N SER A 275 -18.54 14.15 16.44
CA SER A 275 -18.62 12.96 17.28
C SER A 275 -18.45 13.26 18.77
N LEU A 276 -17.83 14.39 19.11
CA LEU A 276 -17.65 14.83 20.49
C LEU A 276 -18.96 15.30 21.13
N HIS A 277 -19.95 15.72 20.36
CA HIS A 277 -21.19 16.27 20.89
C HIS A 277 -22.07 15.18 21.55
N PRO A 278 -22.40 15.29 22.86
CA PRO A 278 -23.01 14.20 23.63
C PRO A 278 -24.45 13.87 23.26
N LYS A 279 -25.20 14.81 22.67
CA LYS A 279 -26.66 14.70 22.45
C LYS A 279 -27.09 14.61 20.99
N VAL A 280 -26.17 14.58 20.03
CA VAL A 280 -26.54 14.65 18.62
C VAL A 280 -26.21 13.37 17.86
N GLY A 281 -27.20 12.90 17.09
CA GLY A 281 -27.32 11.57 16.46
C GLY A 281 -26.12 11.00 15.69
N THR A 282 -25.17 11.82 15.24
CA THR A 282 -23.99 11.33 14.48
C THR A 282 -23.03 10.51 15.34
N GLY A 283 -22.89 10.85 16.61
CA GLY A 283 -22.11 10.05 17.56
C GLY A 283 -22.70 8.65 17.81
N ILE A 284 -24.00 8.44 17.55
CA ILE A 284 -24.68 7.15 17.71
C ILE A 284 -24.17 6.13 16.70
N LEU A 285 -23.94 6.52 15.44
CA LEU A 285 -23.42 5.63 14.40
C LEU A 285 -22.07 5.03 14.80
N PHE A 286 -21.15 5.87 15.31
CA PHE A 286 -19.83 5.43 15.75
C PHE A 286 -19.84 4.76 17.15
N ARG A 287 -20.94 4.85 17.91
CA ARG A 287 -21.11 4.18 19.21
C ARG A 287 -21.71 2.78 19.08
N PHE A 288 -22.05 2.36 17.88
CA PHE A 288 -22.54 1.00 17.62
C PHE A 288 -21.55 -0.02 18.21
N LYS A 289 -22.07 -0.88 19.09
CA LYS A 289 -21.24 -1.76 19.93
C LYS A 289 -20.23 -2.63 19.14
N PRO A 290 -20.59 -3.27 18.02
CA PRO A 290 -19.64 -4.02 17.21
C PRO A 290 -18.48 -3.15 16.70
N LEU A 291 -18.75 -1.93 16.20
CA LEU A 291 -17.69 -1.02 15.74
C LEU A 291 -16.75 -0.62 16.88
N THR A 292 -17.29 -0.29 18.06
CA THR A 292 -16.43 0.07 19.21
C THR A 292 -15.59 -1.10 19.71
N VAL A 293 -16.08 -2.33 19.56
CA VAL A 293 -15.34 -3.55 19.89
C VAL A 293 -14.16 -3.74 18.91
N ILE A 294 -14.40 -3.58 17.61
CA ILE A 294 -13.36 -3.65 16.57
C ILE A 294 -12.34 -2.52 16.77
N GLY A 295 -12.80 -1.29 16.96
CA GLY A 295 -11.91 -0.12 17.08
C GLY A 295 -10.97 -0.18 18.26
N ARG A 296 -11.39 -0.76 19.39
CA ARG A 296 -10.50 -1.00 20.54
C ARG A 296 -9.38 -1.97 20.25
N ARG A 297 -9.54 -2.84 19.28
CA ARG A 297 -8.59 -3.87 18.83
C ARG A 297 -7.78 -3.46 17.60
N SER A 298 -7.99 -2.24 17.13
CA SER A 298 -7.45 -1.76 15.84
C SER A 298 -5.94 -1.90 15.71
N LEU A 299 -5.17 -1.67 16.79
CA LEU A 299 -3.72 -1.87 16.77
C LEU A 299 -3.35 -3.34 16.56
N SER A 300 -4.03 -4.24 17.26
CA SER A 300 -3.79 -5.68 17.16
C SER A 300 -4.16 -6.22 15.77
N TYR A 301 -5.28 -5.77 15.21
CA TYR A 301 -5.66 -6.11 13.83
C TYR A 301 -4.68 -5.51 12.81
N TYR A 302 -4.21 -4.29 13.05
CA TYR A 302 -3.23 -3.65 12.18
C TYR A 302 -1.91 -4.39 12.13
N LEU A 303 -1.43 -4.93 13.23
CA LEU A 303 -0.18 -5.70 13.27
C LEU A 303 -0.29 -7.01 12.49
N TRP A 304 -1.46 -7.64 12.48
CA TRP A 304 -1.63 -8.99 11.93
C TRP A 304 -2.22 -9.05 10.52
N PHE A 305 -2.87 -7.97 10.02
CA PHE A 305 -3.61 -8.07 8.75
C PHE A 305 -2.70 -8.41 7.57
N LEU A 306 -1.60 -7.69 7.38
CA LEU A 306 -0.74 -7.91 6.22
C LEU A 306 0.08 -9.20 6.32
N PRO A 307 0.71 -9.54 7.45
CA PRO A 307 1.36 -10.84 7.60
C PRO A 307 0.43 -12.01 7.25
N ILE A 308 -0.83 -11.97 7.72
CA ILE A 308 -1.78 -13.05 7.42
C ILE A 308 -2.12 -13.09 5.94
N ILE A 309 -2.41 -11.93 5.32
CA ILE A 309 -2.72 -11.87 3.89
C ILE A 309 -1.57 -12.45 3.07
N VAL A 310 -0.36 -11.96 3.29
CA VAL A 310 0.83 -12.33 2.52
C VAL A 310 1.19 -13.81 2.72
N LEU A 311 1.26 -14.26 3.98
CA LEU A 311 1.62 -15.66 4.27
C LEU A 311 0.56 -16.66 3.79
N TYR A 312 -0.71 -16.30 3.91
CA TYR A 312 -1.81 -17.14 3.43
C TYR A 312 -1.78 -17.26 1.90
N GLN A 313 -1.63 -16.16 1.19
CA GLN A 313 -1.59 -16.14 -0.27
C GLN A 313 -0.39 -16.91 -0.81
N ALA A 314 0.79 -16.69 -0.23
CA ALA A 314 1.99 -17.44 -0.58
C ALA A 314 1.81 -18.95 -0.35
N LYS A 315 1.23 -19.36 0.78
CA LYS A 315 1.02 -20.79 1.11
C LYS A 315 0.01 -21.48 0.19
N MET A 316 -1.04 -20.75 -0.22
CA MET A 316 -2.12 -21.32 -1.03
C MET A 316 -1.84 -21.21 -2.54
N GLY A 317 -0.76 -20.53 -2.94
CA GLY A 317 -0.47 -20.26 -4.36
C GLY A 317 -1.59 -19.46 -5.05
N ILE A 318 -2.33 -18.66 -4.27
CA ILE A 318 -3.49 -17.93 -4.77
C ILE A 318 -3.02 -16.55 -5.18
N ALA A 319 -3.21 -16.27 -6.44
CA ALA A 319 -3.14 -14.93 -6.94
C ALA A 319 -4.56 -14.35 -6.98
N GLY A 320 -4.76 -13.26 -6.27
CA GLY A 320 -6.03 -12.54 -6.32
C GLY A 320 -7.07 -12.95 -5.27
N SER A 321 -7.89 -11.98 -4.92
CA SER A 321 -9.01 -12.11 -3.98
C SER A 321 -10.36 -12.37 -4.68
N SER A 322 -10.36 -12.69 -5.96
CA SER A 322 -11.58 -12.98 -6.72
C SER A 322 -12.42 -14.09 -6.10
N ASN A 323 -11.78 -14.98 -5.35
CA ASN A 323 -12.49 -15.99 -4.58
C ASN A 323 -12.91 -15.44 -3.20
N LEU A 324 -14.20 -15.14 -3.06
CA LEU A 324 -14.80 -14.63 -1.81
C LEU A 324 -14.48 -15.52 -0.60
N ILE A 325 -14.38 -16.84 -0.81
CA ILE A 325 -14.08 -17.81 0.26
C ILE A 325 -12.70 -17.53 0.87
N HIS A 326 -11.68 -17.34 0.04
CA HIS A 326 -10.33 -17.03 0.52
C HIS A 326 -10.27 -15.68 1.23
N GLY A 327 -11.00 -14.68 0.75
CA GLY A 327 -11.12 -13.39 1.44
C GLY A 327 -11.76 -13.50 2.81
N ILE A 328 -12.83 -14.30 2.94
CA ILE A 328 -13.49 -14.58 4.22
C ILE A 328 -12.53 -15.31 5.18
N ILE A 329 -11.82 -16.33 4.69
CA ILE A 329 -10.86 -17.08 5.52
C ILE A 329 -9.76 -16.14 6.05
N GLN A 330 -9.18 -15.30 5.18
CA GLN A 330 -8.18 -14.32 5.59
C GLN A 330 -8.74 -13.35 6.64
N LEU A 331 -9.95 -12.84 6.43
CA LEU A 331 -10.61 -11.95 7.40
C LEU A 331 -10.81 -12.64 8.76
N VAL A 332 -11.27 -13.89 8.77
CA VAL A 332 -11.44 -14.67 10.01
C VAL A 332 -10.11 -14.88 10.72
N LEU A 333 -9.04 -15.19 9.99
CA LEU A 333 -7.70 -15.33 10.55
C LEU A 333 -7.19 -14.01 11.14
N ILE A 334 -7.38 -12.89 10.44
CA ILE A 334 -7.01 -11.55 10.94
C ILE A 334 -7.74 -11.23 12.25
N LEU A 335 -9.05 -11.49 12.31
CA LEU A 335 -9.84 -11.27 13.50
C LEU A 335 -9.42 -12.19 14.65
N PHE A 336 -9.11 -13.45 14.36
CA PHE A 336 -8.67 -14.43 15.36
C PHE A 336 -7.30 -14.05 15.95
N PHE A 337 -6.28 -13.88 15.12
CA PHE A 337 -4.93 -13.53 15.60
C PHE A 337 -4.91 -12.15 16.25
N GLY A 338 -5.63 -11.18 15.70
CA GLY A 338 -5.75 -9.87 16.32
C GLY A 338 -6.47 -9.90 17.67
N GLU A 339 -7.51 -10.73 17.85
CA GLU A 339 -8.16 -10.90 19.16
C GLU A 339 -7.21 -11.55 20.19
N VAL A 340 -6.50 -12.62 19.82
CA VAL A 340 -5.47 -13.23 20.67
C VAL A 340 -4.44 -12.19 21.09
N TRP A 341 -3.96 -11.38 20.13
CA TRP A 341 -2.97 -10.34 20.37
C TRP A 341 -3.46 -9.26 21.32
N TYR A 342 -4.71 -8.82 21.13
CA TYR A 342 -5.38 -7.88 22.01
C TYR A 342 -5.48 -8.41 23.45
N GLN A 343 -5.88 -9.67 23.63
CA GLN A 343 -6.01 -10.28 24.96
C GLN A 343 -4.64 -10.38 25.66
N VAL A 344 -3.59 -10.74 24.92
CA VAL A 344 -2.24 -10.92 25.47
C VAL A 344 -1.62 -9.56 25.81
N PHE A 345 -1.56 -8.62 24.86
CA PHE A 345 -0.76 -7.40 24.99
C PHE A 345 -1.56 -6.20 25.48
N GLU A 346 -2.72 -5.91 24.92
CA GLU A 346 -3.47 -4.72 25.30
C GLU A 346 -4.18 -4.88 26.65
N LYS A 347 -4.64 -6.10 26.98
CA LYS A 347 -5.12 -6.45 28.31
C LYS A 347 -4.01 -6.85 29.29
N ARG A 348 -2.75 -6.78 28.85
CA ARG A 348 -1.56 -7.06 29.68
C ARG A 348 -1.50 -8.46 30.30
N ARG A 349 -2.13 -9.46 29.69
CA ARG A 349 -2.02 -10.84 30.18
C ARG A 349 -0.60 -11.42 30.02
N TYR A 350 0.23 -10.82 29.15
CA TYR A 350 1.64 -11.16 29.04
C TYR A 350 2.39 -11.05 30.38
N VAL A 351 1.96 -10.19 31.30
CA VAL A 351 2.56 -10.08 32.65
C VAL A 351 2.36 -11.36 33.45
N GLN A 352 1.18 -11.97 33.35
CA GLN A 352 0.89 -13.25 34.00
C GLN A 352 1.66 -14.38 33.34
N LEU A 353 1.68 -14.43 32.00
CA LEU A 353 2.46 -15.40 31.23
C LEU A 353 3.95 -15.32 31.57
N PHE A 354 4.49 -14.11 31.69
CA PHE A 354 5.89 -13.92 32.08
C PHE A 354 6.17 -14.40 33.51
N ARG A 355 5.25 -14.13 34.47
CA ARG A 355 5.39 -14.66 35.83
C ARG A 355 5.39 -16.18 35.83
N SER A 356 4.43 -16.82 35.17
CA SER A 356 4.41 -18.28 35.05
C SER A 356 5.67 -18.85 34.42
N LEU A 357 6.25 -18.16 33.44
CA LEU A 357 7.53 -18.55 32.83
C LEU A 357 8.70 -18.40 33.82
N MET A 358 8.72 -17.34 34.64
CA MET A 358 9.73 -17.13 35.68
C MET A 358 9.58 -18.15 36.81
N ASP A 359 8.36 -18.60 37.10
CA ASP A 359 8.12 -19.64 38.09
C ASP A 359 8.78 -20.99 37.68
N LEU A 360 8.76 -21.30 36.37
CA LEU A 360 9.48 -22.47 35.83
C LEU A 360 11.00 -22.37 36.05
N LEU A 361 11.59 -21.19 35.95
CA LEU A 361 13.01 -20.98 36.24
C LEU A 361 13.34 -21.18 37.71
N ASN A 362 12.42 -20.79 38.60
CA ASN A 362 12.58 -20.89 40.05
C ASN A 362 12.24 -22.30 40.60
N GLU A 363 11.65 -23.16 39.79
CA GLU A 363 11.37 -24.54 40.17
C GLU A 363 12.66 -25.28 40.57
N LYS A 364 12.63 -26.02 41.69
CA LYS A 364 13.78 -26.79 42.17
C LYS A 364 14.09 -28.00 41.29
N THR A 365 13.21 -28.35 40.37
CA THR A 365 13.38 -29.51 39.46
C THR A 365 14.20 -29.10 38.23
N ALA A 366 15.03 -30.04 37.74
CA ALA A 366 15.78 -29.84 36.49
C ALA A 366 14.85 -29.60 35.28
N TYR A 367 13.68 -30.24 35.30
CA TYR A 367 12.70 -30.11 34.21
C TYR A 367 12.17 -28.71 34.02
N GLY A 368 11.86 -27.97 35.10
CA GLY A 368 11.37 -26.60 35.00
C GLY A 368 12.37 -25.68 34.30
N LYS A 369 13.65 -25.79 34.63
CA LYS A 369 14.73 -25.03 33.97
C LYS A 369 14.90 -25.41 32.51
N GLN A 370 14.85 -26.70 32.17
CA GLN A 370 14.95 -27.17 30.79
C GLN A 370 13.81 -26.66 29.93
N ILE A 371 12.57 -26.68 30.44
CA ILE A 371 11.39 -26.12 29.78
C ILE A 371 11.55 -24.60 29.56
N PHE A 372 12.00 -23.89 30.61
CA PHE A 372 12.25 -22.45 30.50
C PHE A 372 13.26 -22.12 29.40
N PHE A 373 14.43 -22.79 29.42
CA PHE A 373 15.45 -22.58 28.40
C PHE A 373 14.97 -22.99 27.01
N GLY A 374 14.19 -24.07 26.87
CA GLY A 374 13.61 -24.50 25.61
C GLY A 374 12.65 -23.44 25.03
N ILE A 375 11.75 -22.90 25.86
CA ILE A 375 10.79 -21.86 25.44
C ILE A 375 11.50 -20.56 25.04
N CYS A 376 12.61 -20.21 25.69
CA CYS A 376 13.35 -18.98 25.39
C CYS A 376 14.38 -19.15 24.29
N ALA A 377 15.21 -20.20 24.34
CA ALA A 377 16.37 -20.36 23.47
C ALA A 377 15.98 -20.87 22.06
N VAL A 378 15.05 -21.81 21.95
CA VAL A 378 14.68 -22.38 20.65
C VAL A 378 14.13 -21.32 19.68
N PRO A 379 13.17 -20.46 20.07
CA PRO A 379 12.72 -19.38 19.19
C PRO A 379 13.83 -18.40 18.79
N LEU A 380 14.76 -18.09 19.72
CA LEU A 380 15.88 -17.19 19.43
C LEU A 380 16.88 -17.81 18.46
N ILE A 381 17.13 -19.11 18.57
CA ILE A 381 18.00 -19.84 17.64
C ILE A 381 17.37 -19.85 16.24
N ILE A 382 16.08 -20.17 16.12
CA ILE A 382 15.37 -20.18 14.83
C ILE A 382 15.40 -18.80 14.21
N LEU A 383 15.13 -17.74 15.00
CA LEU A 383 15.22 -16.36 14.55
C LEU A 383 16.63 -16.02 14.05
N ALA A 384 17.67 -16.40 14.79
CA ALA A 384 19.06 -16.16 14.41
C ALA A 384 19.43 -16.88 13.10
N VAL A 385 19.02 -18.16 12.94
CA VAL A 385 19.20 -18.91 11.69
C VAL A 385 18.51 -18.20 10.53
N GLY A 386 17.25 -17.80 10.68
CA GLY A 386 16.52 -17.09 9.64
C GLY A 386 17.16 -15.74 9.28
N LEU A 387 17.65 -14.98 10.27
CA LEU A 387 18.35 -13.70 10.04
C LEU A 387 19.65 -13.89 9.25
N VAL A 388 20.39 -14.98 9.51
CA VAL A 388 21.60 -15.33 8.75
C VAL A 388 21.23 -15.75 7.33
N GLN A 389 20.24 -16.60 7.16
CA GLN A 389 19.78 -17.05 5.84
C GLN A 389 19.23 -15.90 4.99
N SER A 390 18.55 -14.94 5.61
CA SER A 390 18.01 -13.75 4.92
C SER A 390 19.10 -12.84 4.33
N THR A 391 20.37 -12.91 4.77
CA THR A 391 21.46 -12.10 4.22
C THR A 391 22.09 -12.68 2.95
N SER A 392 22.01 -13.99 2.76
CA SER A 392 22.73 -14.73 1.72
C SER A 392 21.94 -14.91 0.42
N LYS A 393 20.65 -14.58 0.43
CA LYS A 393 19.74 -14.80 -0.69
C LYS A 393 19.09 -13.51 -1.18
N LEU A 394 19.85 -12.61 -1.76
CA LEU A 394 19.44 -12.12 -3.08
C LEU A 394 19.55 -13.37 -3.96
N SER A 395 18.43 -13.99 -4.28
CA SER A 395 18.50 -15.21 -5.09
C SER A 395 19.20 -14.84 -6.39
N GLU A 396 20.03 -15.74 -6.88
CA GLU A 396 20.63 -15.66 -8.22
C GLU A 396 19.58 -15.21 -9.26
N GLN A 397 18.35 -15.63 -9.05
CA GLN A 397 17.17 -15.25 -9.84
C GLN A 397 16.79 -13.75 -9.74
N GLU A 398 16.83 -13.11 -8.56
CA GLU A 398 16.52 -11.67 -8.44
C GLU A 398 17.63 -10.80 -9.04
N ALA A 399 18.88 -11.21 -8.88
CA ALA A 399 20.00 -10.53 -9.52
C ALA A 399 19.90 -10.61 -11.06
N THR A 400 19.61 -11.81 -11.58
CA THR A 400 19.41 -12.05 -13.03
C THR A 400 18.23 -11.24 -13.56
N LEU A 401 17.09 -11.22 -12.85
CA LEU A 401 15.91 -10.42 -13.23
C LEU A 401 16.18 -8.92 -13.19
N THR A 402 16.90 -8.45 -12.18
CA THR A 402 17.25 -7.02 -12.06
C THR A 402 18.14 -6.60 -13.24
N GLU A 403 19.14 -7.42 -13.59
CA GLU A 403 20.01 -7.20 -14.74
C GLU A 403 19.24 -7.25 -16.06
N LEU A 404 18.34 -8.22 -16.22
CA LEU A 404 17.45 -8.34 -17.39
C LEU A 404 16.59 -7.07 -17.57
N ILE A 405 15.96 -6.60 -16.48
CA ILE A 405 15.11 -5.41 -16.52
C ILE A 405 15.94 -4.16 -16.87
N HIS A 406 17.13 -3.99 -16.30
CA HIS A 406 18.01 -2.87 -16.66
C HIS A 406 18.47 -2.95 -18.12
N THR A 407 18.83 -4.12 -18.60
CA THR A 407 19.21 -4.32 -19.99
C THR A 407 18.04 -4.01 -20.93
N ASN A 408 16.87 -4.53 -20.61
CA ASN A 408 15.66 -4.32 -21.40
C ASN A 408 15.15 -2.86 -21.31
N GLN A 409 15.36 -2.15 -20.20
CA GLN A 409 15.09 -0.72 -20.15
C GLN A 409 15.92 0.05 -21.18
N THR A 410 17.21 -0.28 -21.32
CA THR A 410 18.07 0.32 -22.35
C THR A 410 17.56 0.01 -23.76
N ILE A 411 17.04 -1.19 -24.00
CA ILE A 411 16.43 -1.57 -25.28
C ILE A 411 15.19 -0.71 -25.55
N VAL A 412 14.30 -0.59 -24.55
CA VAL A 412 13.09 0.24 -24.65
C VAL A 412 13.44 1.70 -24.97
N ASP A 413 14.39 2.28 -24.24
CA ASP A 413 14.84 3.66 -24.46
C ASP A 413 15.40 3.87 -25.87
N ASN A 414 16.13 2.89 -26.42
CA ASN A 414 16.64 2.94 -27.78
C ASN A 414 15.54 2.90 -28.84
N THR A 415 14.38 2.27 -28.57
CA THR A 415 13.24 2.28 -29.51
C THR A 415 12.63 3.66 -29.68
N GLN A 416 12.80 4.56 -28.70
CA GLN A 416 12.23 5.91 -28.67
C GLN A 416 13.11 6.97 -29.38
N GLN A 417 14.24 6.59 -30.00
CA GLN A 417 15.08 7.54 -30.72
C GLN A 417 14.38 8.04 -31.98
N THR A 418 14.28 9.36 -32.11
CA THR A 418 13.45 10.06 -33.12
C THR A 418 13.98 9.88 -34.58
N ASP A 419 15.26 9.53 -34.75
CA ASP A 419 15.91 9.43 -36.08
C ASP A 419 16.02 7.99 -36.61
N LYS A 420 15.24 7.06 -36.03
CA LYS A 420 15.30 5.65 -36.45
C LYS A 420 14.72 5.47 -37.86
N LYS A 421 15.55 5.18 -38.84
CA LYS A 421 15.09 4.72 -40.17
C LYS A 421 14.36 3.40 -39.98
N LEU A 422 13.16 3.28 -40.59
CA LEU A 422 12.44 2.02 -40.65
C LEU A 422 13.35 0.91 -41.24
N LEU A 423 13.52 -0.15 -40.45
CA LEU A 423 14.30 -1.30 -40.87
C LEU A 423 13.47 -2.13 -41.86
N LYS A 424 14.05 -2.39 -43.01
CA LYS A 424 13.46 -3.30 -44.04
C LYS A 424 13.95 -4.74 -43.88
N THR A 425 14.52 -5.08 -42.74
CA THR A 425 15.08 -6.42 -42.51
C THR A 425 13.97 -7.35 -42.03
N ILE A 426 13.82 -8.48 -42.68
CA ILE A 426 12.93 -9.56 -42.26
C ILE A 426 13.78 -10.55 -41.49
N ASN A 427 13.57 -10.60 -40.18
CA ASN A 427 14.23 -11.59 -39.32
C ASN A 427 13.49 -12.92 -39.45
N ASN A 428 14.18 -14.00 -39.67
CA ASN A 428 13.58 -15.33 -39.61
C ASN A 428 13.37 -15.67 -38.10
N VAL A 429 12.12 -15.66 -37.67
CA VAL A 429 11.75 -15.98 -36.28
C VAL A 429 11.23 -17.41 -36.23
N VAL A 430 11.88 -18.26 -35.46
CA VAL A 430 11.42 -19.64 -35.24
C VAL A 430 10.07 -19.61 -34.54
N GLY A 431 9.10 -20.36 -35.05
CA GLY A 431 7.74 -20.40 -34.48
C GLY A 431 6.70 -19.51 -35.16
N LEU A 432 7.13 -18.65 -36.13
CA LEU A 432 6.23 -17.88 -36.99
C LEU A 432 6.23 -18.41 -38.41
N THR A 433 5.10 -18.33 -39.10
CA THR A 433 4.99 -18.53 -40.53
C THR A 433 5.67 -17.38 -41.28
N ARG A 434 5.94 -17.58 -42.57
CA ARG A 434 6.52 -16.52 -43.41
C ARG A 434 5.64 -15.27 -43.48
N GLU A 435 4.32 -15.44 -43.51
CA GLU A 435 3.37 -14.34 -43.60
C GLU A 435 3.31 -13.55 -42.29
N GLU A 436 3.27 -14.23 -41.14
CA GLU A 436 3.35 -13.62 -39.82
C GLU A 436 4.68 -12.86 -39.64
N THR A 437 5.79 -13.45 -40.07
CA THR A 437 7.12 -12.83 -40.01
C THR A 437 7.20 -11.55 -40.83
N VAL A 438 6.69 -11.59 -42.07
CA VAL A 438 6.68 -10.42 -42.96
C VAL A 438 5.78 -9.32 -42.40
N PHE A 439 4.61 -9.69 -41.87
CA PHE A 439 3.68 -8.75 -41.23
C PHE A 439 4.35 -8.09 -40.04
N SER A 440 4.87 -8.87 -39.10
CA SER A 440 5.47 -8.36 -37.87
C SER A 440 6.68 -7.47 -38.13
N SER A 441 7.56 -7.88 -39.05
CA SER A 441 8.77 -7.10 -39.39
C SER A 441 8.46 -5.75 -40.05
N ASN A 442 7.33 -5.63 -40.77
CA ASN A 442 6.93 -4.40 -41.43
C ASN A 442 5.94 -3.54 -40.61
N SER A 443 5.39 -4.07 -39.54
CA SER A 443 4.41 -3.36 -38.72
C SER A 443 5.09 -2.34 -37.82
N SER A 444 4.52 -1.13 -37.77
CA SER A 444 4.87 -0.11 -36.79
C SER A 444 3.85 -0.19 -35.64
N ILE A 445 4.28 -0.72 -34.51
CA ILE A 445 3.47 -0.94 -33.33
C ILE A 445 4.02 -0.11 -32.17
N THR A 446 3.13 0.48 -31.35
CA THR A 446 3.53 1.11 -30.09
C THR A 446 3.12 0.21 -28.93
N PHE A 447 4.09 -0.27 -28.18
CA PHE A 447 3.88 -1.02 -26.93
C PHE A 447 4.02 -0.07 -25.75
N ILE A 448 3.03 -0.07 -24.86
CA ILE A 448 3.06 0.74 -23.63
C ILE A 448 2.74 -0.17 -22.45
N GLY A 449 3.59 -0.17 -21.43
CA GLY A 449 3.37 -1.09 -20.34
C GLY A 449 4.21 -0.88 -19.09
N ASP A 450 4.04 -1.84 -18.21
CA ASP A 450 4.75 -1.93 -16.95
C ASP A 450 5.94 -2.91 -17.03
N GLN A 451 6.35 -3.46 -15.90
CA GLN A 451 7.42 -4.44 -15.80
C GLN A 451 7.22 -5.70 -16.66
N SER A 452 5.96 -6.05 -16.98
CA SER A 452 5.68 -7.22 -17.84
C SER A 452 6.17 -6.99 -19.26
N LEU A 453 5.98 -5.79 -19.80
CA LEU A 453 6.54 -5.40 -21.10
C LEU A 453 8.07 -5.38 -21.09
N LEU A 454 8.68 -4.89 -20.00
CA LEU A 454 10.14 -4.91 -19.87
C LEU A 454 10.70 -6.33 -19.91
N ALA A 455 10.02 -7.29 -19.30
CA ALA A 455 10.49 -8.67 -19.28
C ALA A 455 10.67 -9.29 -20.67
N ILE A 456 9.88 -8.85 -21.66
CA ILE A 456 9.87 -9.41 -23.01
C ILE A 456 10.40 -8.44 -24.09
N ALA A 457 10.89 -7.26 -23.71
CA ALA A 457 11.25 -6.22 -24.67
C ALA A 457 12.31 -6.64 -25.70
N ASN A 458 13.28 -7.46 -25.31
CA ASN A 458 14.29 -8.01 -26.21
C ASN A 458 13.68 -8.89 -27.32
N GLU A 459 12.77 -9.79 -26.94
CA GLU A 459 12.09 -10.68 -27.89
C GLU A 459 11.19 -9.89 -28.85
N LEU A 460 10.48 -8.88 -28.31
CA LEU A 460 9.62 -8.02 -29.12
C LEU A 460 10.41 -7.20 -30.15
N THR A 461 11.61 -6.72 -29.83
CA THR A 461 12.44 -6.01 -30.82
C THR A 461 12.95 -6.93 -31.93
N THR A 462 13.13 -8.21 -31.65
CA THR A 462 13.48 -9.21 -32.62
C THR A 462 12.35 -9.47 -33.62
N ILE A 463 11.12 -9.57 -33.13
CA ILE A 463 9.92 -9.84 -33.94
C ILE A 463 9.42 -8.56 -34.63
N TYR A 464 9.41 -7.44 -33.91
CA TYR A 464 8.93 -6.12 -34.34
C TYR A 464 10.06 -5.09 -34.36
N PRO A 465 10.99 -5.13 -35.32
CA PRO A 465 12.16 -4.25 -35.36
C PRO A 465 11.80 -2.76 -35.51
N ASN A 466 10.58 -2.46 -35.96
CA ASN A 466 10.06 -1.11 -36.12
C ASN A 466 9.13 -0.67 -34.95
N ALA A 467 9.04 -1.45 -33.88
CA ALA A 467 8.25 -1.09 -32.72
C ALA A 467 8.82 0.12 -31.96
N VAL A 468 7.92 0.91 -31.39
CA VAL A 468 8.22 1.90 -30.36
C VAL A 468 7.72 1.33 -29.05
N MET A 469 8.55 1.33 -28.02
CA MET A 469 8.19 0.83 -26.70
C MET A 469 8.33 1.92 -25.66
N HIS A 470 7.36 2.00 -24.76
CA HIS A 470 7.42 2.85 -23.57
C HIS A 470 7.03 2.02 -22.35
N ALA A 471 7.99 1.70 -21.52
CA ALA A 471 7.76 0.91 -20.32
C ALA A 471 8.63 1.40 -19.17
N THR A 472 8.09 1.33 -17.95
CA THR A 472 8.85 1.49 -16.71
C THR A 472 8.45 0.42 -15.72
N PRO A 473 9.35 -0.02 -14.80
CA PRO A 473 9.05 -1.10 -13.88
C PRO A 473 7.85 -0.85 -12.97
N ILE A 474 7.50 0.41 -12.74
CA ILE A 474 6.45 0.84 -11.82
C ILE A 474 5.26 1.49 -12.51
N ALA A 475 5.22 1.51 -13.86
CA ALA A 475 4.15 2.13 -14.62
C ALA A 475 2.76 1.58 -14.27
N GLN A 476 1.77 2.45 -14.33
CA GLN A 476 0.38 2.17 -14.03
C GLN A 476 -0.54 2.78 -15.10
N VAL A 477 -1.79 2.34 -15.19
CA VAL A 477 -2.75 2.90 -16.15
C VAL A 477 -2.94 4.42 -15.97
N THR A 478 -2.78 4.93 -14.75
CA THR A 478 -2.85 6.37 -14.46
C THR A 478 -1.73 7.19 -15.10
N ASP A 479 -0.59 6.56 -15.43
CA ASP A 479 0.54 7.23 -16.07
C ASP A 479 0.37 7.34 -17.58
N LEU A 480 -0.59 6.59 -18.15
CA LEU A 480 -0.86 6.58 -19.61
C LEU A 480 -1.12 7.98 -20.16
N SER A 481 -1.77 8.87 -19.41
CA SER A 481 -2.08 10.22 -19.91
C SER A 481 -0.82 11.03 -20.26
N SER A 482 0.22 10.96 -19.44
CA SER A 482 1.51 11.62 -19.69
C SER A 482 2.26 10.93 -20.82
N THR A 483 2.31 9.60 -20.80
CA THR A 483 2.96 8.78 -21.83
C THR A 483 2.34 8.99 -23.20
N ILE A 484 1.01 8.98 -23.32
CA ILE A 484 0.31 9.24 -24.59
C ILE A 484 0.62 10.64 -25.13
N ASN A 485 0.64 11.66 -24.26
CA ASN A 485 0.96 13.03 -24.68
C ASN A 485 2.41 13.13 -25.17
N GLU A 486 3.35 12.47 -24.51
CA GLU A 486 4.74 12.40 -24.91
C GLU A 486 4.89 11.70 -26.29
N LEU A 487 4.33 10.50 -26.45
CA LEU A 487 4.38 9.74 -27.69
C LEU A 487 3.73 10.50 -28.86
N LYS A 488 2.61 11.19 -28.62
CA LYS A 488 1.99 12.06 -29.63
C LYS A 488 2.90 13.22 -30.03
N SER A 489 3.54 13.88 -29.07
CA SER A 489 4.44 15.00 -29.35
C SER A 489 5.66 14.60 -30.17
N LYS A 490 6.11 13.36 -30.02
CA LYS A 490 7.23 12.76 -30.78
C LYS A 490 6.80 12.04 -32.06
N ASN A 491 5.51 12.03 -32.38
CA ASN A 491 4.92 11.28 -33.52
C ASN A 491 5.25 9.77 -33.48
N GLN A 492 5.24 9.19 -32.27
CA GLN A 492 5.60 7.80 -31.95
C GLN A 492 4.40 6.94 -31.55
N LEU A 493 3.18 7.49 -31.54
CA LEU A 493 1.97 6.74 -31.29
C LEU A 493 1.40 6.19 -32.60
N ASN A 494 1.75 4.96 -32.93
CA ASN A 494 1.37 4.27 -34.16
C ASN A 494 -0.13 3.90 -34.20
N ASP A 495 -0.63 3.38 -35.32
CA ASP A 495 -2.02 2.98 -35.48
C ASP A 495 -2.37 1.66 -34.78
N ILE A 496 -1.37 0.86 -34.47
CA ILE A 496 -1.51 -0.34 -33.64
C ILE A 496 -0.84 -0.05 -32.30
N VAL A 497 -1.61 -0.17 -31.22
CA VAL A 497 -1.16 0.08 -29.85
C VAL A 497 -1.42 -1.16 -28.99
N VAL A 498 -0.41 -1.62 -28.29
CA VAL A 498 -0.51 -2.74 -27.33
C VAL A 498 -0.28 -2.22 -25.94
N LEU A 499 -1.22 -2.50 -25.03
CA LEU A 499 -1.17 -2.09 -23.63
C LEU A 499 -0.95 -3.30 -22.72
N MET A 500 0.10 -3.23 -21.89
CA MET A 500 0.47 -4.26 -20.91
C MET A 500 0.54 -3.65 -19.51
N PHE A 501 -0.57 -3.66 -18.80
CA PHE A 501 -0.69 -3.13 -17.45
C PHE A 501 -1.40 -4.11 -16.53
N GLY A 502 -1.27 -3.90 -15.23
CA GLY A 502 -1.96 -4.67 -14.21
C GLY A 502 -1.02 -5.39 -13.24
N ALA A 503 0.28 -5.45 -13.52
CA ALA A 503 1.23 -6.02 -12.58
C ALA A 503 1.42 -5.12 -11.34
N ASN A 504 1.36 -3.80 -11.50
CA ASN A 504 1.64 -2.84 -10.43
C ASN A 504 0.40 -2.31 -9.68
N SER A 505 -0.77 -2.28 -10.33
CA SER A 505 -2.00 -1.76 -9.72
C SER A 505 -3.26 -2.26 -10.39
N ALA A 506 -4.35 -2.32 -9.61
CA ALA A 506 -5.69 -2.41 -10.18
C ALA A 506 -6.13 -1.06 -10.76
N PHE A 507 -7.07 -1.11 -11.69
CA PHE A 507 -7.72 0.06 -12.27
C PHE A 507 -9.19 -0.26 -12.61
N THR A 508 -9.99 0.80 -12.75
CA THR A 508 -11.40 0.68 -13.06
C THR A 508 -11.65 0.74 -14.57
N LYS A 509 -12.79 0.19 -15.00
CA LYS A 509 -13.26 0.33 -16.39
C LYS A 509 -13.24 1.78 -16.87
N GLY A 510 -13.72 2.70 -16.02
CA GLY A 510 -13.76 4.13 -16.36
C GLY A 510 -12.37 4.78 -16.47
N GLN A 511 -11.38 4.32 -15.70
CA GLN A 511 -9.99 4.79 -15.85
C GLN A 511 -9.41 4.34 -17.19
N LEU A 512 -9.54 3.05 -17.51
CA LEU A 512 -9.06 2.52 -18.79
C LEU A 512 -9.75 3.19 -19.98
N GLU A 513 -11.07 3.31 -19.98
CA GLU A 513 -11.83 3.94 -21.07
C GLU A 513 -11.41 5.40 -21.33
N ARG A 514 -11.06 6.16 -20.28
CA ARG A 514 -10.54 7.52 -20.45
C ARG A 514 -9.23 7.53 -21.23
N GLU A 515 -8.34 6.62 -20.92
CA GLU A 515 -7.02 6.55 -21.55
C GLU A 515 -7.12 6.01 -23.00
N LEU A 516 -7.99 5.04 -23.26
CA LEU A 516 -8.26 4.57 -24.62
C LEU A 516 -8.78 5.70 -25.54
N LYS A 517 -9.69 6.55 -25.01
CA LYS A 517 -10.15 7.74 -25.75
C LYS A 517 -9.02 8.74 -26.01
N ARG A 518 -8.03 8.84 -25.12
CA ARG A 518 -6.84 9.67 -25.32
C ARG A 518 -5.90 9.11 -26.38
N ILE A 519 -5.75 7.78 -26.45
CA ILE A 519 -5.00 7.11 -27.52
C ILE A 519 -5.61 7.46 -28.85
N GLY A 520 -6.92 7.31 -29.02
CA GLY A 520 -7.68 7.54 -30.23
C GLY A 520 -8.46 6.29 -30.61
N MET A 521 -9.77 6.43 -30.77
CA MET A 521 -10.67 5.31 -31.06
C MET A 521 -10.60 4.84 -32.53
N GLU A 522 -9.84 5.54 -33.36
CA GLU A 522 -9.51 5.16 -34.74
C GLU A 522 -8.37 4.14 -34.82
N LYS A 523 -7.64 3.95 -33.72
CA LYS A 523 -6.49 3.02 -33.66
C LYS A 523 -6.92 1.63 -33.23
N GLN A 524 -6.15 0.62 -33.67
CA GLN A 524 -6.34 -0.76 -33.20
C GLN A 524 -5.59 -0.93 -31.87
N ILE A 525 -6.32 -1.26 -30.82
CA ILE A 525 -5.77 -1.35 -29.46
C ILE A 525 -5.86 -2.78 -28.95
N PHE A 526 -4.74 -3.31 -28.52
CA PHE A 526 -4.64 -4.65 -27.95
C PHE A 526 -4.34 -4.53 -26.45
N LEU A 527 -5.16 -5.20 -25.64
CA LEU A 527 -5.04 -5.25 -24.18
C LEU A 527 -4.52 -6.63 -23.78
N VAL A 528 -3.37 -6.71 -23.14
CA VAL A 528 -2.76 -7.97 -22.73
C VAL A 528 -3.20 -8.30 -21.30
N THR A 529 -3.81 -9.48 -21.09
CA THR A 529 -4.19 -9.92 -19.75
C THR A 529 -2.98 -10.15 -18.86
N THR A 530 -3.05 -9.67 -17.61
CA THR A 530 -1.95 -9.79 -16.65
C THR A 530 -1.94 -11.15 -15.96
N THR A 531 -0.74 -11.70 -15.78
CA THR A 531 -0.47 -12.95 -15.04
C THR A 531 0.04 -12.70 -13.62
N THR A 532 -0.05 -11.45 -13.14
CA THR A 532 0.45 -11.08 -11.81
C THR A 532 -0.11 -11.98 -10.70
N SER A 533 0.69 -12.23 -9.66
CA SER A 533 0.26 -12.92 -8.44
C SER A 533 -0.55 -12.04 -7.49
N LYS A 534 -0.81 -10.78 -7.88
CA LYS A 534 -1.55 -9.82 -7.06
C LYS A 534 -3.04 -10.13 -6.97
N THR A 535 -3.64 -9.70 -5.87
CA THR A 535 -5.06 -9.96 -5.55
C THR A 535 -6.05 -9.39 -6.56
N TRP A 536 -5.63 -8.45 -7.38
CA TRP A 536 -6.47 -7.76 -8.36
C TRP A 536 -6.34 -8.30 -9.81
N ARG A 537 -5.57 -9.36 -10.04
CA ARG A 537 -5.37 -9.93 -11.39
C ARG A 537 -6.67 -10.15 -12.14
N ASP A 538 -7.58 -10.89 -11.51
CA ASP A 538 -8.83 -11.26 -12.16
C ASP A 538 -9.75 -10.05 -12.36
N ASP A 539 -9.74 -9.09 -11.43
CA ASP A 539 -10.49 -7.84 -11.57
C ASP A 539 -9.98 -7.00 -12.77
N VAL A 540 -8.65 -6.93 -12.95
CA VAL A 540 -8.03 -6.25 -14.10
C VAL A 540 -8.37 -6.96 -15.41
N ASN A 541 -8.24 -8.28 -15.46
CA ASN A 541 -8.53 -9.05 -16.66
C ASN A 541 -10.02 -8.94 -17.05
N ASN A 542 -10.94 -8.99 -16.07
CA ASN A 542 -12.37 -8.74 -16.30
C ASN A 542 -12.66 -7.32 -16.83
N VAL A 543 -11.87 -6.31 -16.41
CA VAL A 543 -11.99 -4.95 -16.96
C VAL A 543 -11.58 -4.92 -18.43
N TYR A 544 -10.51 -5.62 -18.81
CA TYR A 544 -10.08 -5.73 -20.20
C TYR A 544 -11.15 -6.38 -21.08
N GLU A 545 -11.72 -7.49 -20.65
CA GLU A 545 -12.84 -8.15 -21.35
C GLU A 545 -14.05 -7.23 -21.52
N ALA A 546 -14.51 -6.62 -20.40
CA ALA A 546 -15.68 -5.75 -20.42
C ALA A 546 -15.49 -4.47 -21.28
N VAL A 547 -14.24 -4.04 -21.50
CA VAL A 547 -13.94 -2.91 -22.39
C VAL A 547 -13.89 -3.37 -23.86
N SER A 548 -13.28 -4.52 -24.15
CA SER A 548 -13.22 -5.06 -25.50
C SER A 548 -14.62 -5.38 -26.06
N GLU A 549 -15.53 -5.89 -25.24
CA GLU A 549 -16.93 -6.09 -25.64
C GLU A 549 -17.64 -4.81 -26.07
N LYS A 550 -17.22 -3.66 -25.54
CA LYS A 550 -17.85 -2.37 -25.80
C LYS A 550 -17.31 -1.67 -27.05
N TYR A 551 -16.05 -1.89 -27.40
CA TYR A 551 -15.36 -1.16 -28.46
C TYR A 551 -14.77 -2.13 -29.49
N SER A 552 -15.25 -2.05 -30.74
CA SER A 552 -14.85 -2.98 -31.83
C SER A 552 -13.40 -2.88 -32.27
N ASN A 553 -12.71 -1.80 -31.92
CA ASN A 553 -11.29 -1.57 -32.21
C ASN A 553 -10.38 -1.95 -31.04
N VAL A 554 -10.94 -2.52 -29.97
CA VAL A 554 -10.20 -2.96 -28.78
C VAL A 554 -10.27 -4.47 -28.69
N HIS A 555 -9.13 -5.12 -28.65
CA HIS A 555 -8.96 -6.56 -28.68
C HIS A 555 -8.23 -7.04 -27.42
N VAL A 556 -8.60 -8.21 -26.88
CA VAL A 556 -7.89 -8.83 -25.76
C VAL A 556 -6.92 -9.88 -26.26
N LEU A 557 -5.67 -9.79 -25.83
CA LEU A 557 -4.68 -10.85 -25.95
C LEU A 557 -4.65 -11.61 -24.63
N ASP A 558 -5.36 -12.73 -24.56
CA ASP A 558 -5.50 -13.47 -23.30
C ASP A 558 -4.29 -14.36 -23.02
N TRP A 559 -3.19 -13.69 -22.65
CA TRP A 559 -1.95 -14.33 -22.23
C TRP A 559 -2.13 -15.13 -20.93
N ASN A 560 -2.99 -14.65 -20.02
CA ASN A 560 -3.22 -15.32 -18.73
C ASN A 560 -3.81 -16.72 -18.90
N GLU A 561 -4.79 -16.91 -19.79
CA GLU A 561 -5.35 -18.23 -20.05
C GLU A 561 -4.42 -19.07 -20.91
N TYR A 562 -3.76 -18.46 -21.94
CA TYR A 562 -2.85 -19.18 -22.82
C TYR A 562 -1.63 -19.78 -22.09
N SER A 563 -1.11 -19.06 -21.09
CA SER A 563 0.08 -19.45 -20.32
C SER A 563 -0.23 -20.22 -19.02
N LYS A 564 -1.50 -20.52 -18.73
CA LYS A 564 -1.99 -20.98 -17.43
C LYS A 564 -1.30 -22.21 -16.85
N ASP A 565 -1.10 -23.23 -17.67
CA ASP A 565 -0.53 -24.52 -17.26
C ASP A 565 0.91 -24.70 -17.73
N GLN A 566 1.57 -23.59 -18.11
CA GLN A 566 2.92 -23.61 -18.64
C GLN A 566 3.95 -23.28 -17.56
N ASP A 567 5.14 -23.87 -17.69
CA ASP A 567 6.28 -23.64 -16.81
C ASP A 567 7.18 -22.50 -17.33
N TRP A 568 6.54 -21.40 -17.73
CA TRP A 568 7.19 -20.25 -18.36
C TRP A 568 7.45 -19.08 -17.41
N PHE A 569 7.15 -19.25 -16.13
CA PHE A 569 7.23 -18.18 -15.15
C PHE A 569 8.24 -18.48 -14.05
N TYR A 570 8.85 -17.45 -13.51
CA TYR A 570 9.50 -17.53 -12.22
C TYR A 570 8.48 -17.79 -11.11
N SER A 571 8.93 -18.17 -9.94
CA SER A 571 8.12 -18.74 -8.83
C SER A 571 6.84 -18.01 -8.43
N HIS A 572 6.60 -16.79 -8.90
CA HIS A 572 5.43 -15.96 -8.56
C HIS A 572 4.59 -15.49 -9.74
N LYS A 573 4.72 -16.13 -10.90
CA LYS A 573 3.91 -15.88 -12.12
C LYS A 573 3.83 -14.43 -12.62
N SER A 574 4.58 -13.48 -12.03
CA SER A 574 4.58 -12.09 -12.49
C SER A 574 5.62 -11.82 -13.59
N TYR A 575 6.64 -12.65 -13.67
CA TYR A 575 7.72 -12.54 -14.65
C TYR A 575 7.91 -13.83 -15.39
N VAL A 576 8.01 -13.72 -16.69
CA VAL A 576 8.30 -14.83 -17.57
C VAL A 576 9.80 -15.18 -17.56
N THR A 577 10.12 -16.46 -17.68
CA THR A 577 11.49 -16.94 -17.97
C THR A 577 11.89 -16.55 -19.39
N GLU A 578 13.13 -16.80 -19.78
CA GLU A 578 13.59 -16.57 -21.17
C GLU A 578 12.71 -17.32 -22.19
N VAL A 579 12.35 -18.57 -21.89
CA VAL A 579 11.42 -19.35 -22.71
C VAL A 579 10.04 -18.72 -22.74
N GLY A 580 9.54 -18.29 -21.58
CA GLY A 580 8.24 -17.61 -21.48
C GLY A 580 8.21 -16.28 -22.24
N ALA A 581 9.29 -15.51 -22.22
CA ALA A 581 9.40 -14.24 -22.94
C ALA A 581 9.33 -14.47 -24.48
N HIS A 582 10.01 -15.50 -24.96
CA HIS A 582 9.94 -15.90 -26.36
C HIS A 582 8.52 -16.33 -26.77
N GLU A 583 7.87 -17.19 -25.98
CA GLU A 583 6.52 -17.69 -26.25
C GLU A 583 5.46 -16.57 -26.18
N GLU A 584 5.60 -15.62 -25.24
CA GLU A 584 4.71 -14.47 -25.14
C GLU A 584 4.82 -13.56 -26.37
N ALA A 585 6.02 -13.28 -26.83
CA ALA A 585 6.26 -12.49 -28.02
C ALA A 585 5.73 -13.18 -29.30
N LEU A 586 5.88 -14.52 -29.42
CA LEU A 586 5.28 -15.32 -30.50
C LEU A 586 3.75 -15.29 -30.44
N PHE A 587 3.17 -15.43 -29.25
CA PHE A 587 1.73 -15.36 -29.06
C PHE A 587 1.17 -14.00 -29.53
N PHE A 588 1.84 -12.89 -29.21
CA PHE A 588 1.43 -11.57 -29.70
C PHE A 588 1.51 -11.50 -31.24
N ALA A 589 2.59 -11.98 -31.83
CA ALA A 589 2.75 -11.94 -33.25
C ALA A 589 1.64 -12.68 -34.00
N LYS A 590 1.30 -13.89 -33.54
CA LYS A 590 0.24 -14.70 -34.16
C LYS A 590 -1.13 -14.06 -33.98
N LYS A 591 -1.45 -13.65 -32.74
CA LYS A 591 -2.78 -13.11 -32.43
C LYS A 591 -3.06 -11.74 -33.04
N ILE A 592 -2.06 -10.86 -33.08
CA ILE A 592 -2.20 -9.56 -33.76
C ILE A 592 -2.37 -9.77 -35.28
N TYR A 593 -1.60 -10.70 -35.88
CA TYR A 593 -1.75 -11.04 -37.30
C TYR A 593 -3.14 -11.62 -37.61
N GLU A 594 -3.60 -12.62 -36.83
CA GLU A 594 -4.93 -13.22 -36.97
C GLU A 594 -6.03 -12.16 -36.89
N THR A 595 -5.97 -11.25 -35.90
CA THR A 595 -6.99 -10.21 -35.69
C THR A 595 -7.04 -9.18 -36.84
N LEU A 596 -5.90 -8.81 -37.41
CA LEU A 596 -5.84 -7.74 -38.41
C LEU A 596 -5.86 -8.23 -39.86
N ARG A 597 -5.61 -9.51 -40.12
CA ARG A 597 -5.50 -10.09 -41.44
C ARG A 597 -6.37 -11.33 -41.70
N GLY A 598 -6.86 -11.97 -40.63
CA GLY A 598 -7.86 -13.04 -40.66
C GLY A 598 -9.26 -12.46 -40.75
#